data_748782aea4cd3988098286f1a904fabb
#
_entry.id   748782aea4cd3988098286f1a904fabb
#
_cell.length_a   1.000
_cell.length_b   1.000
_cell.length_c   1.000
_cell.angle_alpha   90.00
_cell.angle_beta   90.00
_cell.angle_gamma   90.00
#
_symmetry.space_group_name_H-M   'P 1'
#
loop_
_entity.id
_entity.type
_entity.pdbx_description
1 polymer ?
#
loop_
_entity_poly.entity_id
_entity_poly.type
_entity_poly.pdbx_seq_one_letter_code
_entity_poly.pdbx_strand_id
1 'polypeptide(L)'
;MSNMASQLIMHKRIVTTHAKAKALRTYIEPLITKTKKVESKEQIMHNHRIVFSYLQDKTAVKELFTEIGPKVASRPGGYTRIIKLGIRLGDNAERAMIELVDYNEIYGKGVAAAAEPAKKTRRSGGAKKKAAATEEAPAAEAPAEEAQATSEESTASE
;
A
#
# COMPACT_ATOMS: atom_id res chain seq x y z
N MET A 1 13.03 -21.20 9.64
CA MET A 1 12.33 -20.02 9.10
C MET A 1 11.02 -19.75 9.85
N SER A 2 10.25 -20.75 10.29
CA SER A 2 9.00 -20.55 11.03
C SER A 2 9.17 -19.64 12.26
N ASN A 3 10.11 -19.93 13.16
CA ASN A 3 10.35 -19.10 14.35
C ASN A 3 10.67 -17.62 14.01
N MET A 4 11.46 -17.38 12.95
CA MET A 4 11.74 -16.02 12.52
C MET A 4 10.49 -15.34 11.94
N ALA A 5 9.64 -16.08 11.25
CA ALA A 5 8.38 -15.58 10.72
C ALA A 5 7.40 -15.26 11.87
N SER A 6 7.27 -16.13 12.87
CA SER A 6 6.47 -15.84 14.06
C SER A 6 6.97 -14.59 14.79
N GLN A 7 8.28 -14.44 14.97
CA GLN A 7 8.87 -13.24 15.59
C GLN A 7 8.62 -11.98 14.75
N LEU A 8 8.68 -12.07 13.42
CA LEU A 8 8.36 -10.93 12.56
C LEU A 8 6.89 -10.51 12.66
N ILE A 9 5.97 -11.48 12.77
CA ILE A 9 4.55 -11.22 12.96
C ILE A 9 4.30 -10.52 14.30
N MET A 10 4.89 -11.05 15.38
CA MET A 10 4.71 -10.50 16.74
C MET A 10 5.33 -9.10 16.89
N HIS A 11 6.56 -8.93 16.47
CA HIS A 11 7.31 -7.68 16.66
C HIS A 11 7.22 -6.70 15.49
N LYS A 12 6.62 -7.08 14.36
CA LYS A 12 6.47 -6.26 13.15
C LYS A 12 7.79 -5.94 12.44
N ARG A 13 8.93 -6.07 13.11
CA ARG A 13 10.31 -5.87 12.60
C ARG A 13 11.29 -6.70 13.38
N ILE A 14 12.29 -7.26 12.70
CA ILE A 14 13.40 -8.00 13.31
C ILE A 14 14.71 -7.67 12.62
N VAL A 15 15.81 -7.75 13.37
CA VAL A 15 17.16 -7.58 12.84
C VAL A 15 17.81 -8.95 12.68
N THR A 16 18.34 -9.21 11.49
CA THR A 16 19.00 -10.48 11.17
C THR A 16 20.08 -10.28 10.10
N THR A 17 20.68 -11.34 9.58
CA THR A 17 21.58 -11.23 8.44
C THR A 17 20.80 -11.03 7.14
N HIS A 18 21.40 -10.32 6.19
CA HIS A 18 20.75 -10.00 4.91
C HIS A 18 20.29 -11.25 4.14
N ALA A 19 21.10 -12.32 4.14
CA ALA A 19 20.74 -13.59 3.50
C ALA A 19 19.48 -14.23 4.15
N LYS A 20 19.41 -14.24 5.49
CA LYS A 20 18.24 -14.73 6.23
C LYS A 20 16.99 -13.87 5.98
N ALA A 21 17.16 -12.54 5.93
CA ALA A 21 16.07 -11.63 5.62
C ALA A 21 15.48 -11.89 4.22
N LYS A 22 16.34 -12.12 3.21
CA LYS A 22 15.89 -12.50 1.86
C LYS A 22 15.09 -13.81 1.84
N ALA A 23 15.61 -14.84 2.49
CA ALA A 23 14.94 -16.13 2.58
C ALA A 23 13.61 -16.02 3.35
N LEU A 24 13.60 -15.23 4.43
CA LEU A 24 12.40 -14.99 5.23
C LEU A 24 11.30 -14.27 4.42
N ARG A 25 11.67 -13.30 3.58
CA ARG A 25 10.73 -12.63 2.69
C ARG A 25 10.00 -13.61 1.79
N THR A 26 10.72 -14.48 1.10
CA THR A 26 10.12 -15.51 0.22
C THR A 26 9.22 -16.47 1.00
N TYR A 27 9.54 -16.72 2.28
CA TYR A 27 8.75 -17.60 3.14
C TYR A 27 7.47 -16.97 3.66
N ILE A 28 7.51 -15.70 4.08
CA ILE A 28 6.40 -15.05 4.79
C ILE A 28 5.37 -14.39 3.84
N GLU A 29 5.80 -13.85 2.69
CA GLU A 29 4.89 -13.15 1.79
C GLU A 29 3.71 -14.00 1.27
N PRO A 30 3.91 -15.29 0.89
CA PRO A 30 2.80 -16.16 0.54
C PRO A 30 1.83 -16.41 1.70
N LEU A 31 2.33 -16.48 2.94
CA LEU A 31 1.50 -16.67 4.13
C LEU A 31 0.63 -15.45 4.40
N ILE A 32 1.19 -14.24 4.27
CA ILE A 32 0.43 -12.99 4.36
C ILE A 32 -0.64 -12.91 3.26
N THR A 33 -0.33 -13.33 2.05
CA THR A 33 -1.32 -13.35 0.97
C THR A 33 -2.53 -14.23 1.31
N LYS A 34 -2.31 -15.36 2.01
CA LYS A 34 -3.39 -16.26 2.47
C LYS A 34 -4.33 -15.64 3.50
N THR A 35 -3.92 -14.56 4.18
CA THR A 35 -4.76 -13.87 5.18
C THR A 35 -5.73 -12.87 4.58
N LYS A 36 -5.62 -12.56 3.30
CA LYS A 36 -6.54 -11.65 2.63
C LYS A 36 -7.96 -12.19 2.67
N LYS A 37 -8.90 -11.28 2.68
CA LYS A 37 -10.33 -11.59 2.71
C LYS A 37 -10.70 -12.58 1.61
N VAL A 38 -11.28 -13.66 2.04
CA VAL A 38 -11.90 -14.67 1.20
C VAL A 38 -13.35 -14.73 1.62
N GLU A 39 -14.26 -14.76 0.67
CA GLU A 39 -15.71 -14.71 0.94
C GLU A 39 -16.23 -15.99 1.57
N SER A 40 -15.59 -17.12 1.26
CA SER A 40 -16.01 -18.43 1.76
C SER A 40 -15.43 -18.76 3.14
N LYS A 41 -16.30 -19.12 4.07
CA LYS A 41 -15.94 -19.59 5.43
C LYS A 41 -15.00 -20.79 5.43
N GLU A 42 -15.22 -21.71 4.48
CA GLU A 42 -14.42 -22.92 4.33
C GLU A 42 -12.98 -22.59 3.89
N GLN A 43 -12.82 -21.65 2.96
CA GLN A 43 -11.51 -21.20 2.50
C GLN A 43 -10.75 -20.48 3.62
N ILE A 44 -11.43 -19.71 4.47
CA ILE A 44 -10.81 -19.07 5.64
C ILE A 44 -10.25 -20.14 6.57
N MET A 45 -11.05 -21.15 6.91
CA MET A 45 -10.59 -22.26 7.77
C MET A 45 -9.45 -23.04 7.13
N HIS A 46 -9.50 -23.26 5.83
CA HIS A 46 -8.43 -23.93 5.09
C HIS A 46 -7.13 -23.10 5.15
N ASN A 47 -7.22 -21.79 4.91
CA ASN A 47 -6.06 -20.89 4.98
C ASN A 47 -5.44 -20.86 6.39
N HIS A 48 -6.27 -20.86 7.44
CA HIS A 48 -5.78 -20.98 8.83
C HIS A 48 -4.99 -22.27 9.04
N ARG A 49 -5.46 -23.41 8.55
CA ARG A 49 -4.76 -24.68 8.68
C ARG A 49 -3.42 -24.67 7.93
N ILE A 50 -3.42 -24.12 6.71
CA ILE A 50 -2.18 -23.99 5.92
C ILE A 50 -1.19 -23.11 6.67
N VAL A 51 -1.59 -21.90 7.08
CA VAL A 51 -0.69 -20.97 7.76
C VAL A 51 -0.17 -21.58 9.07
N PHE A 52 -1.04 -22.26 9.82
CA PHE A 52 -0.62 -22.93 11.03
C PHE A 52 0.39 -24.06 10.78
N SER A 53 0.27 -24.82 9.70
CA SER A 53 1.24 -25.88 9.36
C SER A 53 2.64 -25.34 9.11
N TYR A 54 2.75 -24.09 8.60
CA TYR A 54 4.04 -23.42 8.37
C TYR A 54 4.60 -22.75 9.62
N LEU A 55 3.77 -22.03 10.39
CA LEU A 55 4.22 -21.25 11.54
C LEU A 55 4.31 -22.05 12.83
N GLN A 56 3.40 -23.00 13.04
CA GLN A 56 3.28 -23.84 14.23
C GLN A 56 3.11 -23.06 15.56
N ASP A 57 2.75 -21.80 15.47
CA ASP A 57 2.54 -20.89 16.60
C ASP A 57 1.13 -20.30 16.52
N LYS A 58 0.30 -20.60 17.54
CA LYS A 58 -1.09 -20.15 17.62
C LYS A 58 -1.21 -18.64 17.79
N THR A 59 -0.32 -18.04 18.55
CA THR A 59 -0.33 -16.59 18.83
C THR A 59 0.00 -15.80 17.57
N ALA A 60 1.06 -16.17 16.87
CA ALA A 60 1.44 -15.55 15.61
C ALA A 60 0.36 -15.71 14.52
N VAL A 61 -0.26 -16.89 14.41
CA VAL A 61 -1.36 -17.12 13.46
C VAL A 61 -2.56 -16.22 13.78
N LYS A 62 -2.97 -16.16 15.06
CA LYS A 62 -4.06 -15.29 15.47
C LYS A 62 -3.79 -13.84 15.10
N GLU A 63 -2.63 -13.31 15.45
CA GLU A 63 -2.24 -11.93 15.17
C GLU A 63 -2.15 -11.64 13.66
N LEU A 64 -1.65 -12.61 12.89
CA LEU A 64 -1.56 -12.51 11.44
C LEU A 64 -2.95 -12.30 10.79
N PHE A 65 -3.98 -13.02 11.25
CA PHE A 65 -5.32 -12.89 10.69
C PHE A 65 -6.13 -11.74 11.28
N THR A 66 -5.94 -11.41 12.57
CA THR A 66 -6.72 -10.34 13.23
C THR A 66 -6.18 -8.95 12.97
N GLU A 67 -4.85 -8.77 12.95
CA GLU A 67 -4.24 -7.45 12.83
C GLU A 67 -3.61 -7.19 11.45
N ILE A 68 -2.76 -8.12 10.99
CA ILE A 68 -1.97 -7.91 9.79
C ILE A 68 -2.84 -8.04 8.55
N GLY A 69 -3.69 -9.06 8.47
CA GLY A 69 -4.58 -9.29 7.34
C GLY A 69 -5.40 -8.08 6.92
N PRO A 70 -6.15 -7.44 7.84
CA PRO A 70 -6.93 -6.24 7.54
C PRO A 70 -6.08 -5.06 7.06
N LYS A 71 -4.89 -4.84 7.65
CA LYS A 71 -3.99 -3.73 7.27
C LYS A 71 -3.41 -3.89 5.86
N VAL A 72 -3.04 -5.12 5.50
CA VAL A 72 -2.42 -5.39 4.18
C VAL A 72 -3.44 -5.71 3.08
N ALA A 73 -4.73 -5.72 3.39
CA ALA A 73 -5.79 -6.13 2.47
C ALA A 73 -5.78 -5.36 1.14
N SER A 74 -5.50 -4.05 1.18
CA SER A 74 -5.46 -3.18 0.01
C SER A 74 -4.19 -3.32 -0.84
N ARG A 75 -3.12 -3.92 -0.29
CA ARG A 75 -1.81 -4.00 -0.97
C ARG A 75 -1.74 -5.27 -1.82
N PRO A 76 -1.41 -5.21 -3.12
CA PRO A 76 -1.37 -6.40 -3.99
C PRO A 76 -0.21 -7.36 -3.65
N GLY A 77 0.87 -6.87 -3.02
CA GLY A 77 2.06 -7.65 -2.65
C GLY A 77 3.17 -6.77 -2.08
N GLY A 78 4.34 -7.36 -1.78
CA GLY A 78 5.47 -6.62 -1.22
C GLY A 78 5.18 -6.12 0.20
N TYR A 79 4.73 -6.99 1.07
CA TYR A 79 4.35 -6.66 2.45
C TYR A 79 5.54 -6.38 3.34
N THR A 80 6.72 -6.82 2.91
CA THR A 80 7.96 -6.71 3.70
C THR A 80 8.97 -5.79 3.05
N ARG A 81 9.73 -5.07 3.87
CA ARG A 81 10.86 -4.24 3.46
C ARG A 81 12.12 -4.72 4.17
N ILE A 82 13.24 -4.74 3.44
CA ILE A 82 14.55 -5.08 3.98
C ILE A 82 15.42 -3.83 3.94
N ILE A 83 15.93 -3.42 5.09
CA ILE A 83 16.81 -2.26 5.26
C ILE A 83 18.19 -2.78 5.67
N LYS A 84 19.24 -2.46 4.91
CA LYS A 84 20.61 -2.83 5.24
C LYS A 84 21.12 -1.98 6.40
N LEU A 85 21.71 -2.64 7.41
CA LEU A 85 22.23 -2.00 8.63
C LEU A 85 23.76 -1.95 8.69
N GLY A 86 24.43 -2.39 7.62
CA GLY A 86 25.89 -2.51 7.59
C GLY A 86 26.40 -3.88 8.02
N ILE A 87 27.67 -3.94 8.36
CA ILE A 87 28.42 -5.17 8.61
C ILE A 87 28.51 -5.43 10.11
N ARG A 88 28.47 -6.69 10.52
CA ARG A 88 28.65 -7.10 11.91
C ARG A 88 30.15 -7.28 12.19
N LEU A 89 30.66 -6.62 13.26
CA LEU A 89 32.02 -6.81 13.73
C LEU A 89 32.21 -8.25 14.21
N GLY A 90 33.33 -8.85 13.86
CA GLY A 90 33.71 -10.21 14.23
C GLY A 90 33.66 -11.19 13.05
N ASP A 91 32.51 -11.36 12.40
CA ASP A 91 32.33 -12.31 11.29
C ASP A 91 32.07 -11.66 9.92
N ASN A 92 32.12 -10.33 9.86
CA ASN A 92 31.88 -9.54 8.65
C ASN A 92 30.53 -9.85 7.94
N ALA A 93 29.55 -10.37 8.66
CA ALA A 93 28.25 -10.68 8.09
C ALA A 93 27.41 -9.41 7.84
N GLU A 94 26.82 -9.28 6.66
CA GLU A 94 25.88 -8.20 6.36
C GLU A 94 24.63 -8.34 7.23
N ARG A 95 24.31 -7.31 8.01
CA ARG A 95 23.06 -7.21 8.79
C ARG A 95 21.98 -6.48 8.02
N ALA A 96 20.76 -6.90 8.23
CA ALA A 96 19.59 -6.23 7.71
C ALA A 96 18.44 -6.29 8.71
N MET A 97 17.62 -5.29 8.69
CA MET A 97 16.31 -5.27 9.34
C MET A 97 15.24 -5.61 8.31
N ILE A 98 14.39 -6.58 8.63
CA ILE A 98 13.18 -6.85 7.87
C ILE A 98 11.99 -6.35 8.68
N GLU A 99 11.08 -5.63 8.03
CA GLU A 99 9.90 -5.04 8.65
C GLU A 99 8.66 -5.22 7.79
N LEU A 100 7.48 -5.15 8.42
CA LEU A 100 6.22 -5.05 7.73
C LEU A 100 5.97 -3.58 7.34
N VAL A 101 5.80 -3.32 6.05
CA VAL A 101 5.72 -1.95 5.48
C VAL A 101 4.59 -1.13 6.09
N ASP A 102 3.44 -1.76 6.33
CA ASP A 102 2.23 -1.07 6.81
C ASP A 102 2.27 -0.71 8.32
N TYR A 103 3.32 -1.14 9.03
CA TYR A 103 3.58 -0.80 10.43
C TYR A 103 4.69 0.23 10.61
N ASN A 104 5.27 0.72 9.51
CA ASN A 104 6.29 1.76 9.58
C ASN A 104 5.65 3.13 9.43
N GLU A 105 5.68 3.91 10.52
CA GLU A 105 5.11 5.27 10.56
C GLU A 105 6.01 6.30 9.87
N ILE A 106 7.32 6.06 9.87
CA ILE A 106 8.31 7.02 9.36
C ILE A 106 8.35 7.04 7.83
N TYR A 107 8.32 5.85 7.20
CA TYR A 107 8.49 5.71 5.74
C TYR A 107 7.19 5.36 5.00
N GLY A 108 6.07 5.20 5.69
CA GLY A 108 4.84 4.67 5.11
C GLY A 108 3.74 5.70 4.85
N LYS A 109 3.47 6.57 5.79
CA LYS A 109 2.33 7.53 5.72
C LYS A 109 2.73 9.00 5.81
N GLY A 110 3.95 9.31 6.24
CA GLY A 110 4.40 10.69 6.42
C GLY A 110 4.68 11.45 5.11
N VAL A 111 4.84 10.76 4.00
CA VAL A 111 5.19 11.39 2.71
C VAL A 111 3.95 11.96 1.99
N ALA A 112 2.76 11.51 2.36
CA ALA A 112 1.52 12.02 1.77
C ALA A 112 0.99 13.31 2.44
N ALA A 113 1.49 13.65 3.66
CA ALA A 113 1.03 14.82 4.42
C ALA A 113 2.01 16.01 4.42
N ALA A 114 3.21 15.85 3.87
CA ALA A 114 4.21 16.90 3.76
C ALA A 114 4.66 17.10 2.31
N ALA A 115 3.73 17.23 1.39
CA ALA A 115 3.98 17.92 0.15
C ALA A 115 3.87 19.42 0.43
N GLU A 116 4.90 20.00 1.05
CA GLU A 116 5.10 21.44 0.98
C GLU A 116 5.14 21.84 -0.50
N PRO A 117 4.46 22.94 -0.86
CA PRO A 117 4.47 23.39 -2.25
C PRO A 117 5.90 23.72 -2.63
N ALA A 118 6.42 22.99 -3.60
CA ALA A 118 7.72 23.23 -4.19
C ALA A 118 7.83 24.71 -4.53
N LYS A 119 8.72 25.44 -3.83
CA LYS A 119 9.14 26.78 -4.15
C LYS A 119 9.60 26.75 -5.60
N LYS A 120 8.79 27.34 -6.50
CA LYS A 120 9.19 27.64 -7.86
C LYS A 120 10.42 28.52 -7.80
N THR A 121 11.58 27.95 -8.03
CA THR A 121 12.80 28.70 -8.29
C THR A 121 12.56 29.52 -9.54
N ARG A 122 12.42 30.84 -9.35
CA ARG A 122 12.45 31.80 -10.41
C ARG A 122 13.81 31.73 -11.11
N ARG A 123 13.83 31.08 -12.24
CA ARG A 123 14.93 31.23 -13.19
C ARG A 123 14.78 32.63 -13.82
N SER A 124 15.57 33.58 -13.30
CA SER A 124 15.86 34.85 -13.93
C SER A 124 16.61 34.59 -15.24
N GLY A 125 16.09 35.11 -16.32
CA GLY A 125 16.75 35.06 -17.62
C GLY A 125 15.95 35.91 -18.59
N GLY A 126 16.38 37.14 -18.73
CA GLY A 126 15.78 38.23 -19.41
C GLY A 126 15.88 38.19 -20.93
N ALA A 127 15.25 39.19 -21.46
CA ALA A 127 15.37 39.92 -22.75
C ALA A 127 14.10 39.80 -23.60
N LYS A 128 13.33 40.83 -23.54
CA LYS A 128 13.28 42.04 -24.40
C LYS A 128 12.54 41.87 -25.72
N LYS A 129 11.52 42.74 -25.83
CA LYS A 129 11.05 43.53 -26.99
C LYS A 129 9.87 42.93 -27.78
N LYS A 130 8.75 43.61 -27.77
CA LYS A 130 8.17 44.79 -28.34
C LYS A 130 6.97 44.52 -29.24
N ALA A 131 5.91 45.21 -28.92
CA ALA A 131 4.89 45.85 -29.78
C ALA A 131 3.81 44.93 -30.38
N ALA A 132 2.65 45.27 -30.18
CA ALA A 132 1.68 46.25 -30.45
C ALA A 132 0.36 45.58 -30.80
N ALA A 133 -0.63 46.00 -30.08
CA ALA A 133 -1.92 46.52 -30.55
C ALA A 133 -2.80 45.56 -31.32
N THR A 134 -4.02 45.39 -30.94
CA THR A 134 -5.21 46.13 -31.08
C THR A 134 -6.40 45.19 -31.04
N GLU A 135 -7.35 45.53 -30.16
CA GLU A 135 -8.81 45.50 -30.34
C GLU A 135 -9.44 44.21 -30.90
N GLU A 136 -10.46 43.65 -30.38
CA GLU A 136 -11.80 44.15 -30.12
C GLU A 136 -12.62 42.97 -29.55
N ALA A 137 -13.37 43.20 -28.53
CA ALA A 137 -14.59 42.42 -28.18
C ALA A 137 -15.74 42.99 -29.03
N PRO A 138 -16.91 42.43 -29.15
CA PRO A 138 -17.71 41.84 -28.10
C PRO A 138 -18.74 40.72 -28.50
N ALA A 139 -19.36 40.20 -27.48
CA ALA A 139 -20.78 39.96 -27.28
C ALA A 139 -21.48 38.69 -27.84
N ALA A 140 -22.11 38.03 -26.88
CA ALA A 140 -23.49 37.59 -26.82
C ALA A 140 -23.87 36.37 -27.72
N GLU A 141 -24.52 35.41 -27.29
CA GLU A 141 -25.88 35.30 -26.74
C GLU A 141 -26.19 33.82 -26.46
N ALA A 142 -26.82 33.55 -25.38
CA ALA A 142 -27.67 32.40 -25.19
C ALA A 142 -29.02 32.69 -25.86
N PRO A 143 -29.92 31.78 -26.12
CA PRO A 143 -30.62 31.00 -25.11
C PRO A 143 -31.14 29.60 -25.55
N ALA A 144 -31.44 28.81 -24.57
CA ALA A 144 -32.73 28.23 -24.17
C ALA A 144 -33.46 27.30 -25.16
N GLU A 145 -34.05 26.36 -24.56
CA GLU A 145 -35.42 25.85 -24.52
C GLU A 145 -35.53 24.37 -24.83
N GLU A 146 -35.95 23.67 -23.81
CA GLU A 146 -37.28 23.03 -23.61
C GLU A 146 -37.54 21.84 -24.57
N ALA A 147 -38.12 20.77 -24.23
CA ALA A 147 -39.13 20.40 -23.27
C ALA A 147 -39.42 18.90 -23.36
N GLN A 148 -39.87 18.37 -22.24
CA GLN A 148 -41.03 17.48 -22.09
C GLN A 148 -41.04 16.13 -22.85
N ALA A 149 -41.32 15.11 -22.24
CA ALA A 149 -42.28 14.61 -21.30
C ALA A 149 -42.83 13.28 -21.79
N THR A 150 -43.31 12.57 -20.86
CA THR A 150 -44.42 11.60 -20.81
C THR A 150 -44.02 10.17 -21.13
N SER A 151 -44.22 9.33 -20.24
CA SER A 151 -45.31 8.79 -19.45
C SER A 151 -45.54 7.32 -19.76
N GLU A 152 -45.78 6.65 -18.69
CA GLU A 152 -46.78 5.58 -18.47
C GLU A 152 -46.50 4.23 -19.12
N GLU A 153 -46.65 3.27 -18.46
CA GLU A 153 -47.54 2.61 -17.51
C GLU A 153 -47.60 1.12 -17.86
N SER A 154 -47.60 0.39 -16.88
CA SER A 154 -48.55 -0.67 -16.52
C SER A 154 -48.15 -2.12 -16.73
N THR A 155 -48.26 -2.76 -15.62
CA THR A 155 -49.00 -4.00 -15.27
C THR A 155 -48.46 -5.31 -15.77
N ALA A 156 -48.12 -6.13 -14.84
CA ALA A 156 -48.89 -7.07 -14.03
C ALA A 156 -48.90 -8.50 -14.59
N SER A 157 -48.65 -9.39 -13.67
CA SER A 157 -49.13 -10.77 -13.57
C SER A 157 -48.61 -11.83 -14.57
N GLU A 158 -47.96 -12.80 -14.13
CA GLU A 158 -48.46 -14.07 -13.61
C GLU A 158 -47.30 -14.85 -12.98
#